data_ce41837806e91c5f446e11a1b1d332ae
#
_entry.id   ce41837806e91c5f446e11a1b1d332ae
#
_cell.length_a   1.000
_cell.length_b   1.000
_cell.length_c   1.000
_cell.angle_alpha   90.00
_cell.angle_beta   90.00
_cell.angle_gamma   90.00
#
_symmetry.space_group_name_H-M   'P 1'
#
loop_
_entity.id
_entity.type
_entity.pdbx_description
1 polymer ?
#
loop_
_entity_poly.entity_id
_entity_poly.type
_entity_poly.pdbx_seq_one_letter_code
_entity_poly.pdbx_strand_id
1 'polypeptide(L)'
;MPGMIPEDIVFLRGAQEEILRNLLQLQLAPQPTDVFNWMIANDIAYTLEAYGESEEETRRYIREGTLATTKWTNRLREKIREQPGHNDILIALRRAAFTEGGELLFVHAGIDPNLPVVEQNDSFWWGNRHFKEINTSYSGFRKVIRGFEKQHGGVTVTPYTVTLDGGSGYGGTLEAACFNLDGKTVDQISVPT
;
A
#
# COMPACT_ATOMS: atom_id res chain seq x y z
N MET A 1 12.35 -18.37 12.49
CA MET A 1 11.92 -19.68 11.95
C MET A 1 13.12 -20.30 11.25
N PRO A 2 13.50 -21.54 11.55
CA PRO A 2 14.63 -22.18 10.87
C PRO A 2 14.29 -22.36 9.37
N GLY A 3 15.18 -21.92 8.49
CA GLY A 3 15.03 -22.05 7.04
C GLY A 3 14.46 -20.84 6.28
N MET A 4 14.04 -19.78 6.97
CA MET A 4 13.61 -18.55 6.31
C MET A 4 14.80 -17.60 6.12
N ILE A 5 15.02 -17.12 4.92
CA ILE A 5 16.03 -16.12 4.59
C ILE A 5 15.38 -14.75 4.38
N PRO A 6 16.11 -13.63 4.50
CA PRO A 6 15.54 -12.29 4.33
C PRO A 6 14.81 -12.07 3.01
N GLU A 7 15.23 -12.74 1.95
CA GLU A 7 14.61 -12.68 0.62
C GLU A 7 13.21 -13.31 0.56
N ASP A 8 12.88 -14.18 1.53
CA ASP A 8 11.55 -14.80 1.65
C ASP A 8 10.53 -13.85 2.31
N ILE A 9 10.98 -12.70 2.80
CA ILE A 9 10.13 -11.73 3.48
C ILE A 9 9.92 -10.52 2.57
N VAL A 10 8.67 -10.25 2.20
CA VAL A 10 8.30 -9.13 1.36
C VAL A 10 7.30 -8.23 2.09
N PHE A 11 7.64 -6.96 2.20
CA PHE A 11 6.72 -5.91 2.66
C PHE A 11 6.09 -5.23 1.46
N LEU A 12 4.77 -5.22 1.39
CA LEU A 12 4.05 -4.57 0.30
C LEU A 12 3.78 -3.11 0.65
N ARG A 13 3.91 -2.25 -0.35
CA ARG A 13 3.57 -0.84 -0.26
C ARG A 13 2.06 -0.69 -0.25
N GLY A 14 1.54 0.00 0.76
CA GLY A 14 0.15 0.39 0.84
C GLY A 14 -0.14 1.77 0.26
N ALA A 15 -1.40 2.17 0.36
CA ALA A 15 -1.88 3.47 -0.11
C ALA A 15 -1.18 4.64 0.62
N GLN A 16 -1.04 4.55 1.94
CA GLN A 16 -0.43 5.61 2.74
C GLN A 16 1.06 5.80 2.43
N GLU A 17 1.81 4.71 2.24
CA GLU A 17 3.21 4.79 1.85
C GLU A 17 3.38 5.35 0.42
N GLU A 18 2.43 5.09 -0.48
CA GLU A 18 2.46 5.69 -1.82
C GLU A 18 2.12 7.18 -1.77
N ILE A 19 1.15 7.61 -0.93
CA ILE A 19 0.89 9.03 -0.70
C ILE A 19 2.12 9.71 -0.13
N LEU A 20 2.76 9.14 0.91
CA LEU A 20 3.98 9.70 1.50
C LEU A 20 5.10 9.83 0.48
N ARG A 21 5.31 8.82 -0.36
CA ARG A 21 6.30 8.87 -1.44
C ARG A 21 6.03 10.02 -2.40
N ASN A 22 4.77 10.22 -2.81
CA ASN A 22 4.37 11.30 -3.70
C ASN A 22 4.45 12.65 -3.01
N LEU A 23 4.13 12.74 -1.72
CA LEU A 23 4.30 13.95 -0.91
C LEU A 23 5.76 14.41 -0.88
N LEU A 24 6.70 13.49 -0.73
CA LEU A 24 8.13 13.80 -0.78
C LEU A 24 8.60 14.33 -2.14
N GLN A 25 7.80 14.21 -3.19
CA GLN A 25 8.07 14.71 -4.54
C GLN A 25 7.11 15.85 -4.95
N LEU A 26 6.37 16.42 -4.00
CA LEU A 26 5.29 17.38 -4.25
C LEU A 26 5.76 18.61 -5.05
N GLN A 27 7.02 19.04 -4.91
CA GLN A 27 7.63 20.12 -5.66
C GLN A 27 7.69 19.88 -7.19
N LEU A 28 7.52 18.62 -7.62
CA LEU A 28 7.52 18.23 -9.04
C LEU A 28 6.11 18.17 -9.62
N ALA A 29 5.08 18.28 -8.79
CA ALA A 29 3.69 18.23 -9.24
C ALA A 29 3.34 19.50 -10.05
N PRO A 30 2.63 19.39 -11.18
CA PRO A 30 2.17 20.55 -11.93
C PRO A 30 1.21 21.44 -11.14
N GLN A 31 0.40 20.86 -10.27
CA GLN A 31 -0.59 21.53 -9.41
C GLN A 31 -0.43 21.05 -7.96
N PRO A 32 0.63 21.48 -7.25
CA PRO A 32 0.95 20.94 -5.93
C PRO A 32 -0.14 21.20 -4.89
N THR A 33 -0.90 22.28 -5.00
CA THR A 33 -2.04 22.57 -4.11
C THR A 33 -3.15 21.54 -4.25
N ASP A 34 -3.53 21.18 -5.46
CA ASP A 34 -4.61 20.21 -5.70
C ASP A 34 -4.20 18.81 -5.31
N VAL A 35 -2.94 18.45 -5.62
CA VAL A 35 -2.35 17.17 -5.19
C VAL A 35 -2.33 17.09 -3.66
N PHE A 36 -1.93 18.13 -2.97
CA PHE A 36 -1.91 18.15 -1.51
C PHE A 36 -3.32 18.10 -0.91
N ASN A 37 -4.31 18.80 -1.50
CA ASN A 37 -5.70 18.71 -1.08
C ASN A 37 -6.23 17.28 -1.16
N TRP A 38 -5.90 16.58 -2.26
CA TRP A 38 -6.24 15.18 -2.43
C TRP A 38 -5.55 14.29 -1.38
N MET A 39 -4.27 14.54 -1.05
CA MET A 39 -3.55 13.80 -0.01
C MET A 39 -4.18 14.00 1.38
N ILE A 40 -4.59 15.21 1.72
CA ILE A 40 -5.31 15.51 2.98
C ILE A 40 -6.64 14.76 3.04
N ALA A 41 -7.40 14.74 1.94
CA ALA A 41 -8.64 13.98 1.85
C ALA A 41 -8.46 12.44 1.92
N ASN A 42 -7.20 11.97 1.87
CA ASN A 42 -6.79 10.58 2.04
C ASN A 42 -5.87 10.39 3.27
N ASP A 43 -6.10 11.17 4.32
CA ASP A 43 -5.57 10.98 5.67
C ASP A 43 -4.06 11.20 5.86
N ILE A 44 -3.34 11.84 4.93
CA ILE A 44 -1.91 12.11 5.07
C ILE A 44 -1.60 13.04 6.26
N ALA A 45 -2.58 13.77 6.78
CA ALA A 45 -2.42 14.68 7.91
C ALA A 45 -1.83 13.96 9.14
N TYR A 46 -2.32 12.77 9.47
CA TYR A 46 -1.81 11.98 10.59
C TYR A 46 -0.32 11.62 10.44
N THR A 47 0.10 11.31 9.21
CA THR A 47 1.51 11.02 8.92
C THR A 47 2.37 12.28 9.07
N LEU A 48 1.89 13.45 8.62
CA LEU A 48 2.58 14.72 8.79
C LEU A 48 2.77 15.05 10.28
N GLU A 49 1.71 14.94 11.07
CA GLU A 49 1.74 15.18 12.52
C GLU A 49 2.72 14.25 13.24
N ALA A 50 2.77 12.97 12.85
CA ALA A 50 3.71 11.99 13.41
C ALA A 50 5.18 12.39 13.20
N TYR A 51 5.49 13.12 12.12
CA TYR A 51 6.82 13.69 11.86
C TYR A 51 6.96 15.15 12.33
N GLY A 52 6.00 15.67 13.12
CA GLY A 52 6.03 17.02 13.65
C GLY A 52 5.89 18.10 12.56
N GLU A 53 5.14 17.80 11.51
CA GLU A 53 4.71 18.76 10.49
C GLU A 53 3.20 19.04 10.65
N SER A 54 2.72 20.17 10.12
CA SER A 54 1.30 20.47 10.10
C SER A 54 0.79 20.74 8.69
N GLU A 55 -0.51 20.51 8.50
CA GLU A 55 -1.18 20.87 7.26
C GLU A 55 -1.04 22.35 6.93
N GLU A 56 -1.22 23.23 7.91
CA GLU A 56 -1.16 24.69 7.72
C GLU A 56 0.22 25.15 7.23
N GLU A 57 1.28 24.67 7.88
CA GLU A 57 2.66 24.98 7.46
C GLU A 57 2.96 24.45 6.08
N THR A 58 2.54 23.21 5.77
CA THR A 58 2.72 22.61 4.44
C THR A 58 2.06 23.46 3.37
N ARG A 59 0.80 23.88 3.61
CA ARG A 59 0.06 24.77 2.70
C ARG A 59 0.78 26.12 2.49
N ARG A 60 1.41 26.64 3.52
CA ARG A 60 2.22 27.86 3.41
C ARG A 60 3.40 27.65 2.47
N TYR A 61 4.19 26.59 2.64
CA TYR A 61 5.33 26.29 1.76
C TYR A 61 4.91 26.09 0.29
N ILE A 62 3.76 25.44 0.05
CA ILE A 62 3.22 25.28 -1.29
C ILE A 62 2.90 26.64 -1.93
N ARG A 63 2.25 27.55 -1.19
CA ARG A 63 1.93 28.91 -1.67
C ARG A 63 3.18 29.76 -1.93
N GLU A 64 4.24 29.57 -1.17
CA GLU A 64 5.52 30.25 -1.36
C GLU A 64 6.28 29.76 -2.61
N GLY A 65 5.84 28.67 -3.24
CA GLY A 65 6.32 28.16 -4.51
C GLY A 65 7.33 27.00 -4.42
N THR A 66 7.81 26.59 -5.59
CA THR A 66 8.59 25.35 -5.76
C THR A 66 9.84 25.30 -4.87
N LEU A 67 10.57 26.40 -4.71
CA LEU A 67 11.79 26.41 -3.90
C LEU A 67 11.49 26.18 -2.41
N ALA A 68 10.44 26.82 -1.89
CA ALA A 68 10.00 26.65 -0.51
C ALA A 68 9.51 25.22 -0.28
N THR A 69 8.69 24.69 -1.19
CA THR A 69 8.22 23.29 -1.16
C THR A 69 9.39 22.31 -1.18
N THR A 70 10.43 22.57 -2.02
CA THR A 70 11.64 21.71 -2.06
C THR A 70 12.38 21.70 -0.72
N LYS A 71 12.57 22.87 -0.11
CA LYS A 71 13.22 22.96 1.23
C LYS A 71 12.43 22.20 2.27
N TRP A 72 11.11 22.34 2.26
CA TRP A 72 10.24 21.65 3.18
C TRP A 72 10.27 20.12 2.97
N THR A 73 10.14 19.61 1.74
CA THR A 73 10.21 18.16 1.46
C THR A 73 11.57 17.56 1.84
N ASN A 74 12.67 18.31 1.69
CA ASN A 74 13.99 17.86 2.15
C ASN A 74 14.04 17.76 3.68
N ARG A 75 13.50 18.77 4.40
CA ARG A 75 13.39 18.71 5.86
C ARG A 75 12.55 17.50 6.33
N LEU A 76 11.44 17.23 5.67
CA LEU A 76 10.62 16.06 5.98
C LEU A 76 11.38 14.74 5.75
N ARG A 77 12.18 14.63 4.67
CA ARG A 77 13.06 13.47 4.45
C ARG A 77 14.09 13.30 5.57
N GLU A 78 14.65 14.39 6.07
CA GLU A 78 15.59 14.35 7.20
C GLU A 78 14.90 13.83 8.45
N LYS A 79 13.71 14.34 8.80
CA LYS A 79 12.91 13.86 9.94
C LYS A 79 12.57 12.36 9.83
N ILE A 80 12.26 11.87 8.64
CA ILE A 80 12.03 10.43 8.42
C ILE A 80 13.29 9.62 8.67
N ARG A 81 14.47 10.10 8.21
CA ARG A 81 15.76 9.43 8.41
C ARG A 81 16.21 9.43 9.87
N GLU A 82 15.82 10.43 10.65
CA GLU A 82 16.10 10.51 12.09
C GLU A 82 15.35 9.42 12.88
N GLN A 83 14.25 8.89 12.32
CA GLN A 83 13.50 7.80 12.96
C GLN A 83 14.12 6.45 12.59
N PRO A 84 14.59 5.66 13.58
CA PRO A 84 15.24 4.38 13.34
C PRO A 84 14.35 3.41 12.54
N GLY A 85 14.86 2.90 11.43
CA GLY A 85 14.18 1.92 10.58
C GLY A 85 13.14 2.46 9.61
N HIS A 86 12.66 3.73 9.77
CA HIS A 86 11.62 4.28 8.88
C HIS A 86 12.08 4.37 7.43
N ASN A 87 13.29 4.88 7.20
CA ASN A 87 13.85 4.96 5.85
C ASN A 87 14.09 3.56 5.26
N ASP A 88 14.52 2.61 6.09
CA ASP A 88 14.84 1.25 5.65
C ASP A 88 13.57 0.50 5.20
N ILE A 89 12.48 0.59 5.97
CA ILE A 89 11.20 -0.01 5.56
C ILE A 89 10.67 0.63 4.28
N LEU A 90 10.71 1.95 4.14
CA LEU A 90 10.23 2.64 2.94
C LEU A 90 11.01 2.22 1.67
N ILE A 91 12.31 1.94 1.79
CA ILE A 91 13.13 1.42 0.69
C ILE A 91 12.83 -0.05 0.40
N ALA A 92 12.54 -0.84 1.44
CA ALA A 92 12.28 -2.27 1.32
C ALA A 92 10.91 -2.59 0.70
N LEU A 93 9.94 -1.66 0.75
CA LEU A 93 8.58 -1.86 0.24
C LEU A 93 8.56 -2.23 -1.26
N ARG A 94 7.74 -3.23 -1.61
CA ARG A 94 7.53 -3.70 -2.98
C ARG A 94 6.11 -3.40 -3.43
N ARG A 95 5.92 -3.31 -4.75
CA ARG A 95 4.60 -3.04 -5.36
C ARG A 95 3.69 -4.27 -5.29
N ALA A 96 4.27 -5.43 -5.48
CA ALA A 96 3.61 -6.73 -5.43
C ALA A 96 4.64 -7.80 -5.09
N ALA A 97 4.18 -8.97 -4.68
CA ALA A 97 4.99 -10.16 -4.51
C ALA A 97 4.31 -11.35 -5.19
N PHE A 98 5.08 -12.32 -5.61
CA PHE A 98 4.55 -13.55 -6.18
C PHE A 98 5.45 -14.74 -5.83
N THR A 99 4.88 -15.93 -5.82
CA THR A 99 5.63 -17.18 -5.62
C THR A 99 6.59 -17.42 -6.78
N GLU A 100 7.70 -18.11 -6.51
CA GLU A 100 8.76 -18.36 -7.51
C GLU A 100 8.22 -19.01 -8.79
N GLY A 101 7.29 -19.95 -8.66
CA GLY A 101 6.63 -20.62 -9.81
C GLY A 101 5.51 -19.80 -10.46
N GLY A 102 5.18 -18.62 -9.92
CA GLY A 102 4.13 -17.74 -10.47
C GLY A 102 2.69 -18.22 -10.19
N GLU A 103 2.47 -19.00 -9.14
CA GLU A 103 1.14 -19.51 -8.81
C GLU A 103 0.27 -18.47 -8.09
N LEU A 104 0.85 -17.72 -7.16
CA LEU A 104 0.15 -16.76 -6.32
C LEU A 104 0.72 -15.36 -6.51
N LEU A 105 -0.17 -14.37 -6.62
CA LEU A 105 0.17 -12.95 -6.66
C LEU A 105 -0.38 -12.26 -5.40
N PHE A 106 0.47 -11.54 -4.68
CA PHE A 106 0.11 -10.76 -3.50
C PHE A 106 0.21 -9.27 -3.81
N VAL A 107 -0.84 -8.53 -3.50
CA VAL A 107 -0.96 -7.09 -3.72
C VAL A 107 -1.56 -6.40 -2.49
N HIS A 108 -1.41 -5.08 -2.38
CA HIS A 108 -2.04 -4.36 -1.28
C HIS A 108 -3.57 -4.30 -1.43
N ALA A 109 -4.09 -3.62 -2.46
CA ALA A 109 -5.53 -3.34 -2.59
C ALA A 109 -6.21 -4.02 -3.79
N GLY A 110 -5.45 -4.39 -4.83
CA GLY A 110 -6.04 -5.07 -5.99
C GLY A 110 -5.23 -4.93 -7.27
N ILE A 111 -5.87 -5.30 -8.35
CA ILE A 111 -5.37 -5.20 -9.72
C ILE A 111 -6.49 -4.74 -10.66
N ASP A 112 -6.14 -4.19 -11.80
CA ASP A 112 -7.02 -4.11 -12.96
C ASP A 112 -6.82 -5.37 -13.82
N PRO A 113 -7.84 -6.24 -13.95
CA PRO A 113 -7.70 -7.49 -14.71
C PRO A 113 -7.47 -7.28 -16.20
N ASN A 114 -7.71 -6.08 -16.73
CA ASN A 114 -7.50 -5.75 -18.14
C ASN A 114 -6.06 -5.31 -18.45
N LEU A 115 -5.24 -5.06 -17.43
CA LEU A 115 -3.86 -4.63 -17.58
C LEU A 115 -2.88 -5.74 -17.19
N PRO A 116 -1.74 -5.89 -17.88
CA PRO A 116 -0.70 -6.81 -17.43
C PRO A 116 -0.07 -6.34 -16.13
N VAL A 117 0.56 -7.26 -15.38
CA VAL A 117 1.16 -6.97 -14.05
C VAL A 117 2.12 -5.79 -14.09
N VAL A 118 2.90 -5.65 -15.17
CA VAL A 118 3.91 -4.60 -15.31
C VAL A 118 3.32 -3.22 -15.55
N GLU A 119 2.09 -3.14 -16.03
CA GLU A 119 1.37 -1.90 -16.31
C GLU A 119 0.40 -1.50 -15.19
N GLN A 120 0.26 -2.33 -14.15
CA GLN A 120 -0.50 -1.99 -12.97
C GLN A 120 0.13 -0.79 -12.28
N ASN A 121 -0.65 0.26 -12.05
CA ASN A 121 -0.24 1.48 -11.36
C ASN A 121 -1.06 1.65 -10.08
N ASP A 122 -2.01 2.57 -10.10
CA ASP A 122 -2.83 2.93 -8.96
C ASP A 122 -3.69 1.78 -8.43
N SER A 123 -4.00 0.79 -9.27
CA SER A 123 -4.76 -0.39 -8.87
C SER A 123 -4.13 -1.16 -7.71
N PHE A 124 -2.81 -1.19 -7.63
CA PHE A 124 -2.11 -1.86 -6.53
C PHE A 124 -2.41 -1.21 -5.18
N TRP A 125 -2.56 0.12 -5.13
CA TRP A 125 -2.68 0.88 -3.87
C TRP A 125 -4.10 1.30 -3.53
N TRP A 126 -4.91 1.63 -4.55
CA TRP A 126 -6.27 2.13 -4.35
C TRP A 126 -7.33 1.05 -4.57
N GLY A 127 -6.92 -0.11 -5.08
CA GLY A 127 -7.81 -1.13 -5.54
C GLY A 127 -8.55 -0.74 -6.81
N ASN A 128 -9.36 -1.69 -7.29
CA ASN A 128 -10.23 -1.49 -8.45
C ASN A 128 -11.55 -2.19 -8.16
N ARG A 129 -12.68 -1.55 -8.52
CA ARG A 129 -14.01 -2.18 -8.44
C ARG A 129 -14.09 -3.53 -9.14
N HIS A 130 -13.31 -3.71 -10.21
CA HIS A 130 -13.24 -4.94 -10.99
C HIS A 130 -12.52 -6.10 -10.27
N PHE A 131 -11.86 -5.88 -9.14
CA PHE A 131 -11.24 -6.97 -8.38
C PHE A 131 -12.25 -8.06 -8.00
N LYS A 132 -13.48 -7.67 -7.62
CA LYS A 132 -14.57 -8.59 -7.28
C LYS A 132 -15.16 -9.32 -8.49
N GLU A 133 -14.90 -8.85 -9.69
CA GLU A 133 -15.38 -9.42 -10.97
C GLU A 133 -14.41 -10.46 -11.56
N ILE A 134 -13.22 -10.63 -10.95
CA ILE A 134 -12.22 -11.59 -11.42
C ILE A 134 -12.77 -13.02 -11.26
N ASN A 135 -13.07 -13.65 -12.38
CA ASN A 135 -13.66 -14.97 -12.46
C ASN A 135 -12.83 -15.97 -13.30
N THR A 136 -11.62 -15.59 -13.65
CA THR A 136 -10.62 -16.39 -14.37
C THR A 136 -9.24 -16.15 -13.76
N SER A 137 -8.25 -17.00 -14.10
CA SER A 137 -6.86 -16.78 -13.72
C SER A 137 -6.33 -15.49 -14.36
N TYR A 138 -5.59 -14.69 -13.58
CA TYR A 138 -5.01 -13.44 -14.03
C TYR A 138 -3.53 -13.63 -14.36
N SER A 139 -3.13 -13.34 -15.61
CA SER A 139 -1.73 -13.40 -16.07
C SER A 139 -1.00 -14.73 -15.74
N GLY A 140 -1.72 -15.85 -15.68
CA GLY A 140 -1.20 -17.15 -15.30
C GLY A 140 -1.21 -17.46 -13.81
N PHE A 141 -1.42 -16.48 -12.94
CA PHE A 141 -1.58 -16.71 -11.51
C PHE A 141 -2.88 -17.45 -11.21
N ARG A 142 -2.80 -18.49 -10.39
CA ARG A 142 -3.97 -19.25 -9.94
C ARG A 142 -4.84 -18.42 -9.02
N LYS A 143 -4.21 -17.53 -8.24
CA LYS A 143 -4.92 -16.69 -7.27
C LYS A 143 -4.23 -15.36 -7.04
N VAL A 144 -5.02 -14.29 -6.92
CA VAL A 144 -4.59 -12.96 -6.48
C VAL A 144 -5.09 -12.72 -5.07
N ILE A 145 -4.18 -12.35 -4.18
CA ILE A 145 -4.44 -12.17 -2.75
C ILE A 145 -4.18 -10.70 -2.42
N ARG A 146 -5.17 -10.04 -1.78
CA ARG A 146 -5.03 -8.67 -1.29
C ARG A 146 -5.25 -8.58 0.21
N GLY A 147 -4.56 -7.61 0.85
CA GLY A 147 -4.69 -7.33 2.28
C GLY A 147 -5.61 -6.16 2.62
N PHE A 148 -6.09 -5.40 1.62
CA PHE A 148 -6.91 -4.21 1.83
C PHE A 148 -8.13 -4.18 0.90
N GLU A 149 -9.27 -3.81 1.47
CA GLU A 149 -10.51 -3.51 0.75
C GLU A 149 -11.21 -2.30 1.39
N LYS A 150 -11.53 -1.29 0.59
CA LYS A 150 -12.01 0.02 1.08
C LYS A 150 -13.24 -0.05 2.01
N GLN A 151 -14.08 -1.04 1.85
CA GLN A 151 -15.27 -1.23 2.67
C GLN A 151 -15.01 -2.08 3.92
N HIS A 152 -13.81 -2.66 4.08
CA HIS A 152 -13.46 -3.55 5.18
C HIS A 152 -14.50 -4.65 5.41
N GLY A 153 -14.94 -5.26 4.29
CA GLY A 153 -16.08 -6.20 4.26
C GLY A 153 -15.77 -7.59 4.83
N GLY A 154 -14.60 -7.79 5.42
CA GLY A 154 -14.17 -9.06 5.99
C GLY A 154 -13.42 -9.94 4.98
N VAL A 155 -12.99 -11.09 5.48
CA VAL A 155 -12.27 -12.09 4.67
C VAL A 155 -13.21 -12.70 3.63
N THR A 156 -12.80 -12.66 2.38
CA THR A 156 -13.54 -13.29 1.26
C THR A 156 -12.62 -14.14 0.40
N VAL A 157 -13.11 -15.31 0.00
CA VAL A 157 -12.38 -16.26 -0.83
C VAL A 157 -13.22 -16.64 -2.04
N THR A 158 -12.68 -16.47 -3.23
CA THR A 158 -13.25 -16.94 -4.49
C THR A 158 -12.32 -17.97 -5.15
N PRO A 159 -12.68 -18.60 -6.27
CA PRO A 159 -11.77 -19.47 -6.98
C PRO A 159 -10.46 -18.77 -7.38
N TYR A 160 -10.47 -17.47 -7.68
CA TYR A 160 -9.34 -16.74 -8.26
C TYR A 160 -8.81 -15.60 -7.39
N THR A 161 -9.53 -15.21 -6.33
CA THR A 161 -9.12 -14.10 -5.46
C THR A 161 -9.28 -14.42 -3.99
N VAL A 162 -8.48 -13.74 -3.16
CA VAL A 162 -8.66 -13.67 -1.70
C VAL A 162 -8.56 -12.23 -1.25
N THR A 163 -9.44 -11.82 -0.36
CA THR A 163 -9.31 -10.59 0.42
C THR A 163 -9.10 -10.98 1.87
N LEU A 164 -8.03 -10.48 2.51
CA LEU A 164 -7.68 -10.72 3.92
C LEU A 164 -7.92 -9.48 4.79
N ASP A 165 -8.85 -8.61 4.41
CA ASP A 165 -9.15 -7.41 5.18
C ASP A 165 -10.20 -7.70 6.23
N GLY A 166 -9.78 -7.94 7.46
CA GLY A 166 -10.66 -8.10 8.62
C GLY A 166 -11.10 -6.80 9.27
N GLY A 167 -10.66 -5.63 8.76
CA GLY A 167 -10.99 -4.32 9.32
C GLY A 167 -10.13 -3.92 10.52
N SER A 168 -8.90 -4.41 10.63
CA SER A 168 -7.93 -3.98 11.64
C SER A 168 -7.74 -2.46 11.59
N GLY A 169 -7.79 -1.81 12.77
CA GLY A 169 -7.78 -0.35 12.87
C GLY A 169 -9.15 0.33 12.67
N TYR A 170 -10.19 -0.43 12.28
CA TYR A 170 -11.57 0.03 12.12
C TYR A 170 -12.53 -0.74 13.04
N GLY A 171 -12.02 -1.32 14.13
CA GLY A 171 -12.79 -2.10 15.09
C GLY A 171 -13.02 -3.55 14.69
N GLY A 172 -12.34 -4.04 13.67
CA GLY A 172 -12.38 -5.40 13.19
C GLY A 172 -11.17 -6.23 13.65
N THR A 173 -10.70 -7.15 12.81
CA THR A 173 -9.64 -8.12 13.14
C THR A 173 -8.41 -7.94 12.25
N LEU A 174 -7.24 -8.22 12.80
CA LEU A 174 -6.02 -8.42 12.02
C LEU A 174 -6.00 -9.89 11.55
N GLU A 175 -5.85 -10.08 10.24
CA GLU A 175 -5.89 -11.39 9.61
C GLU A 175 -4.50 -11.84 9.17
N ALA A 176 -4.19 -13.11 9.38
CA ALA A 176 -3.06 -13.78 8.77
C ALA A 176 -3.52 -15.12 8.19
N ALA A 177 -3.01 -15.47 7.00
CA ALA A 177 -3.37 -16.73 6.36
C ALA A 177 -2.15 -17.40 5.72
N CYS A 178 -2.14 -18.72 5.74
CA CYS A 178 -1.20 -19.55 5.01
C CYS A 178 -1.88 -20.17 3.79
N PHE A 179 -1.23 -20.12 2.64
CA PHE A 179 -1.72 -20.68 1.38
C PHE A 179 -0.77 -21.77 0.88
N ASN A 180 -1.32 -22.83 0.30
CA ASN A 180 -0.54 -23.71 -0.55
C ASN A 180 -0.43 -23.14 -1.97
N LEU A 181 0.43 -23.70 -2.81
CA LEU A 181 0.64 -23.22 -4.19
C LEU A 181 -0.58 -23.42 -5.11
N ASP A 182 -1.59 -24.19 -4.68
CA ASP A 182 -2.89 -24.25 -5.38
C ASP A 182 -3.81 -23.06 -5.01
N GLY A 183 -3.37 -22.19 -4.11
CA GLY A 183 -4.12 -21.05 -3.63
C GLY A 183 -5.23 -21.40 -2.63
N LYS A 184 -5.17 -22.59 -2.01
CA LYS A 184 -6.06 -22.95 -0.92
C LYS A 184 -5.50 -22.41 0.40
N THR A 185 -6.33 -21.81 1.21
CA THR A 185 -6.01 -21.47 2.59
C THR A 185 -5.84 -22.76 3.38
N VAL A 186 -4.67 -22.97 3.97
CA VAL A 186 -4.34 -24.15 4.79
C VAL A 186 -4.37 -23.85 6.28
N ASP A 187 -4.18 -22.55 6.63
CA ASP A 187 -4.31 -22.07 8.00
C ASP A 187 -4.68 -20.59 8.00
N GLN A 188 -5.39 -20.12 9.02
CA GLN A 188 -5.79 -18.73 9.19
C GLN A 188 -5.85 -18.37 10.66
N ILE A 189 -5.35 -17.20 11.00
CA ILE A 189 -5.40 -16.60 12.34
C ILE A 189 -6.08 -15.24 12.23
N SER A 190 -7.00 -14.99 13.18
CA SER A 190 -7.74 -13.74 13.28
C SER A 190 -7.58 -13.20 14.71
N VAL A 191 -7.09 -11.98 14.85
CA VAL A 191 -6.84 -11.33 16.15
C VAL A 191 -7.67 -10.06 16.23
N PRO A 192 -8.56 -9.90 17.22
CA PRO A 192 -9.29 -8.65 17.44
C PRO A 192 -8.34 -7.48 17.73
N THR A 193 -8.66 -6.26 17.22
CA THR A 193 -7.86 -5.04 17.40
C THR A 193 -8.68 -3.93 18.03
#